data_37e144abbf20921d12ca7628861704f3
#
_entry.id   37e144abbf20921d12ca7628861704f3
#
_cell.length_a   1.000
_cell.length_b   1.000
_cell.length_c   1.000
_cell.angle_alpha   90.00
_cell.angle_beta   90.00
_cell.angle_gamma   90.00
#
_symmetry.space_group_name_H-M   'P 1'
#
loop_
_entity.id
_entity.type
_entity.pdbx_description
1 polymer ?
#
loop_
_entity_poly.entity_id
_entity_poly.type
_entity_poly.pdbx_seq_one_letter_code
_entity_poly.pdbx_strand_id
1 'polypeptide(L)'
;GGLFSQFGSWRWAFGVLVILTAAMAVLVPIVLPARGDAERDEMARISVPVWSLLLLGAAALSVSVAGIPHDVRGTAALLALGAVLVAVFVYVDRRLSSAVLPPSTFGSGPLRWIYLTLGVLMAATMIDMYVPLFGQRLAHLTPVAAGFLGAGLAIGWTVGEIGSASLRSSRVIGWTVAVAPLVVAIGLTIGALTQFEDASVGLVAAWAVGLLLTGTGVGIAWPHLSAWAMGCVDDPAEGPAAAAAINTVQLICGAFGAGLAGVVVNVTDRGDATPARWAFAFFALLAAAGFIASFRARAASDAGS
;
A
#
# COMPACT_ATOMS: atom_id res chain seq x y z
N GLY A 1 4.39 -11.71 14.86
CA GLY A 1 5.60 -11.11 15.45
C GLY A 1 5.50 -11.02 16.97
N GLY A 2 4.50 -10.32 17.54
CA GLY A 2 4.38 -10.02 18.97
C GLY A 2 4.43 -11.25 19.90
N LEU A 3 3.75 -12.35 19.55
CA LEU A 3 3.81 -13.60 20.32
C LEU A 3 5.25 -14.15 20.43
N PHE A 4 5.94 -14.24 19.32
CA PHE A 4 7.31 -14.76 19.31
C PHE A 4 8.29 -13.83 20.02
N SER A 5 8.07 -12.51 19.91
CA SER A 5 8.87 -11.50 20.60
C SER A 5 8.70 -11.55 22.13
N GLN A 6 7.49 -11.84 22.60
CA GLN A 6 7.17 -11.88 24.03
C GLN A 6 7.56 -13.21 24.72
N PHE A 7 7.36 -14.35 24.05
CA PHE A 7 7.51 -15.67 24.66
C PHE A 7 8.75 -16.44 24.19
N GLY A 8 9.59 -15.82 23.36
CA GLY A 8 10.78 -16.51 22.83
C GLY A 8 11.68 -15.54 22.06
N SER A 9 11.98 -15.89 20.82
CA SER A 9 12.81 -15.06 19.92
C SER A 9 12.02 -14.64 18.71
N TRP A 10 12.08 -13.36 18.33
CA TRP A 10 11.51 -12.83 17.10
C TRP A 10 11.91 -13.61 15.83
N ARG A 11 13.07 -14.30 15.89
CA ARG A 11 13.54 -15.16 14.79
C ARG A 11 12.59 -16.31 14.47
N TRP A 12 11.83 -16.82 15.44
CA TRP A 12 10.85 -17.87 15.22
C TRP A 12 9.68 -17.40 14.33
N ALA A 13 9.37 -16.11 14.32
CA ALA A 13 8.37 -15.57 13.39
C ALA A 13 8.79 -15.83 11.94
N PHE A 14 10.05 -15.60 11.61
CA PHE A 14 10.60 -15.91 10.28
C PHE A 14 10.71 -17.41 10.03
N GLY A 15 11.10 -18.19 11.03
CA GLY A 15 11.17 -19.65 10.93
C GLY A 15 9.82 -20.27 10.54
N VAL A 16 8.73 -19.84 11.17
CA VAL A 16 7.37 -20.29 10.82
C VAL A 16 7.01 -19.91 9.38
N LEU A 17 7.34 -18.68 8.96
CA LEU A 17 7.11 -18.25 7.57
C LEU A 17 7.88 -19.10 6.56
N VAL A 18 9.14 -19.46 6.86
CA VAL A 18 9.94 -20.36 6.02
C VAL A 18 9.27 -21.73 5.90
N ILE A 19 8.80 -22.30 7.01
CA ILE A 19 8.12 -23.61 7.01
C ILE A 19 6.83 -23.55 6.17
N LEU A 20 6.01 -22.50 6.37
CA LEU A 20 4.78 -22.33 5.61
C LEU A 20 5.05 -22.14 4.11
N THR A 21 6.05 -21.33 3.76
CA THR A 21 6.46 -21.12 2.37
C THR A 21 6.97 -22.40 1.73
N ALA A 22 7.77 -23.18 2.46
CA ALA A 22 8.24 -24.47 1.98
C ALA A 22 7.08 -25.47 1.79
N ALA A 23 6.11 -25.50 2.72
CA ALA A 23 4.92 -26.32 2.57
C ALA A 23 4.10 -25.92 1.33
N MET A 24 3.91 -24.61 1.09
CA MET A 24 3.25 -24.12 -0.11
C MET A 24 4.01 -24.47 -1.40
N ALA A 25 5.34 -24.36 -1.39
CA ALA A 25 6.19 -24.72 -2.52
C ALA A 25 6.07 -26.22 -2.91
N VAL A 26 5.79 -27.07 -1.92
CA VAL A 26 5.55 -28.52 -2.15
C VAL A 26 4.10 -28.78 -2.57
N LEU A 27 3.11 -28.12 -1.92
CA LEU A 27 1.70 -28.36 -2.17
C LEU A 27 1.25 -27.85 -3.55
N VAL A 28 1.73 -26.68 -3.97
CA VAL A 28 1.30 -26.06 -5.23
C VAL A 28 1.51 -26.96 -6.44
N PRO A 29 2.70 -27.57 -6.69
CA PRO A 29 2.89 -28.46 -7.83
C PRO A 29 2.15 -29.81 -7.71
N ILE A 30 1.74 -30.20 -6.50
CA ILE A 30 0.96 -31.44 -6.29
C ILE A 30 -0.52 -31.22 -6.59
N VAL A 31 -1.06 -30.05 -6.24
CA VAL A 31 -2.51 -29.76 -6.32
C VAL A 31 -2.89 -29.14 -7.67
N LEU A 32 -2.01 -28.29 -8.24
CA LEU A 32 -2.28 -27.65 -9.52
C LEU A 32 -1.94 -28.60 -10.68
N PRO A 33 -2.81 -28.71 -11.70
CA PRO A 33 -2.50 -29.48 -12.89
C PRO A 33 -1.27 -28.91 -13.60
N ALA A 34 -0.48 -29.81 -14.20
CA ALA A 34 0.67 -29.39 -14.99
C ALA A 34 0.20 -28.51 -16.16
N ARG A 35 0.87 -27.37 -16.36
CA ARG A 35 0.59 -26.48 -17.49
C ARG A 35 0.86 -27.17 -18.80
N GLY A 36 -0.02 -26.97 -19.78
CA GLY A 36 0.18 -27.44 -21.15
C GLY A 36 1.38 -26.77 -21.84
N ASP A 37 1.93 -27.40 -22.85
CA ASP A 37 3.10 -26.89 -23.57
C ASP A 37 2.82 -25.54 -24.25
N ALA A 38 1.58 -25.30 -24.71
CA ALA A 38 1.14 -24.03 -25.30
C ALA A 38 1.20 -22.88 -24.29
N GLU A 39 0.80 -23.11 -23.03
CA GLU A 39 0.90 -22.09 -21.96
C GLU A 39 2.35 -21.81 -21.55
N ARG A 40 3.23 -22.82 -21.66
CA ARG A 40 4.67 -22.65 -21.41
C ARG A 40 5.34 -21.81 -22.48
N ASP A 41 4.97 -22.02 -23.75
CA ASP A 41 5.48 -21.24 -24.88
C ASP A 41 5.00 -19.79 -24.86
N GLU A 42 3.77 -19.55 -24.41
CA GLU A 42 3.24 -18.19 -24.21
C GLU A 42 3.97 -17.46 -23.09
N MET A 43 4.22 -18.12 -21.94
CA MET A 43 5.00 -17.53 -20.85
C MET A 43 6.47 -17.29 -21.19
N ALA A 44 7.08 -18.14 -22.01
CA ALA A 44 8.45 -17.93 -22.49
C ALA A 44 8.61 -16.68 -23.37
N ARG A 45 7.50 -16.16 -23.90
CA ARG A 45 7.46 -14.91 -24.71
C ARG A 45 7.21 -13.67 -23.88
N ILE A 46 6.87 -13.79 -22.58
CA ILE A 46 6.67 -12.63 -21.71
C ILE A 46 8.03 -12.00 -21.44
N SER A 47 8.28 -10.84 -22.05
CA SER A 47 9.50 -10.07 -21.76
C SER A 47 9.31 -9.28 -20.46
N VAL A 48 10.20 -9.52 -19.49
CA VAL A 48 10.18 -8.81 -18.21
C VAL A 48 10.76 -7.40 -18.40
N PRO A 49 10.07 -6.33 -17.94
CA PRO A 49 10.55 -4.94 -18.06
C PRO A 49 11.64 -4.63 -17.03
N VAL A 50 12.81 -5.30 -17.16
CA VAL A 50 13.88 -5.26 -16.15
C VAL A 50 14.34 -3.84 -15.86
N TRP A 51 14.51 -2.99 -16.87
CA TRP A 51 14.96 -1.62 -16.68
C TRP A 51 13.96 -0.75 -15.92
N SER A 52 12.67 -0.89 -16.22
CA SER A 52 11.60 -0.20 -15.51
C SER A 52 11.54 -0.64 -14.03
N LEU A 53 11.67 -1.94 -13.77
CA LEU A 53 11.69 -2.49 -12.41
C LEU A 53 12.92 -2.07 -11.62
N LEU A 54 14.11 -2.02 -12.25
CA LEU A 54 15.34 -1.53 -11.62
C LEU A 54 15.23 -0.04 -11.25
N LEU A 55 14.67 0.78 -12.13
CA LEU A 55 14.45 2.21 -11.86
C LEU A 55 13.48 2.40 -10.68
N LEU A 56 12.36 1.66 -10.65
CA LEU A 56 11.42 1.71 -9.53
C LEU A 56 12.05 1.21 -8.23
N GLY A 57 12.81 0.12 -8.29
CA GLY A 57 13.54 -0.40 -7.14
C GLY A 57 14.57 0.60 -6.60
N ALA A 58 15.35 1.22 -7.48
CA ALA A 58 16.31 2.26 -7.12
C ALA A 58 15.63 3.50 -6.53
N ALA A 59 14.46 3.91 -7.08
CA ALA A 59 13.68 5.01 -6.55
C ALA A 59 13.15 4.69 -5.14
N ALA A 60 12.55 3.51 -4.95
CA ALA A 60 12.06 3.08 -3.64
C ALA A 60 13.20 2.96 -2.62
N LEU A 61 14.35 2.43 -3.03
CA LEU A 61 15.55 2.37 -2.18
C LEU A 61 16.02 3.75 -1.77
N SER A 62 16.07 4.71 -2.71
CA SER A 62 16.47 6.09 -2.41
C SER A 62 15.56 6.72 -1.35
N VAL A 63 14.24 6.52 -1.45
CA VAL A 63 13.28 7.02 -0.46
C VAL A 63 13.43 6.28 0.88
N SER A 64 13.65 4.97 0.86
CA SER A 64 13.84 4.17 2.08
C SER A 64 15.11 4.57 2.84
N VAL A 65 16.20 4.89 2.12
CA VAL A 65 17.46 5.32 2.72
C VAL A 65 17.40 6.79 3.15
N ALA A 66 16.47 7.59 2.61
CA ALA A 66 16.34 9.01 2.93
C ALA A 66 16.03 9.31 4.41
N GLY A 67 15.52 8.33 5.16
CA GLY A 67 15.34 8.44 6.61
C GLY A 67 16.62 8.25 7.44
N ILE A 68 17.71 7.74 6.87
CA ILE A 68 18.95 7.44 7.62
C ILE A 68 19.78 8.68 7.93
N PRO A 69 19.98 9.66 7.01
CA PRO A 69 20.75 10.85 7.30
C PRO A 69 20.13 11.66 8.47
N HIS A 70 20.99 12.18 9.34
CA HIS A 70 20.57 13.05 10.45
C HIS A 70 20.57 14.53 10.01
N ASP A 71 20.83 14.83 8.75
CA ASP A 71 20.84 16.16 8.18
C ASP A 71 19.77 16.32 7.09
N VAL A 72 19.12 17.48 7.08
CA VAL A 72 18.04 17.81 6.14
C VAL A 72 18.50 17.77 4.68
N ARG A 73 19.78 18.10 4.42
CA ARG A 73 20.32 18.13 3.05
C ARG A 73 20.45 16.73 2.47
N GLY A 74 20.97 15.77 3.23
CA GLY A 74 21.06 14.37 2.83
C GLY A 74 19.70 13.75 2.57
N THR A 75 18.75 13.96 3.50
CA THR A 75 17.35 13.53 3.34
C THR A 75 16.74 14.13 2.06
N ALA A 76 16.85 15.45 1.88
CA ALA A 76 16.29 16.13 0.70
C ALA A 76 16.93 15.67 -0.61
N ALA A 77 18.23 15.43 -0.63
CA ALA A 77 18.96 14.94 -1.81
C ALA A 77 18.48 13.53 -2.21
N LEU A 78 18.28 12.62 -1.25
CA LEU A 78 17.79 11.27 -1.50
C LEU A 78 16.33 11.25 -1.95
N LEU A 79 15.48 12.11 -1.37
CA LEU A 79 14.10 12.27 -1.83
C LEU A 79 14.03 12.85 -3.25
N ALA A 80 14.88 13.85 -3.55
CA ALA A 80 15.00 14.41 -4.90
C ALA A 80 15.49 13.36 -5.92
N LEU A 81 16.49 12.55 -5.53
CA LEU A 81 16.95 11.43 -6.36
C LEU A 81 15.82 10.42 -6.62
N GLY A 82 15.06 10.05 -5.60
CA GLY A 82 13.89 9.17 -5.76
C GLY A 82 12.87 9.76 -6.74
N ALA A 83 12.54 11.04 -6.62
CA ALA A 83 11.63 11.72 -7.53
C ALA A 83 12.15 11.74 -8.98
N VAL A 84 13.45 12.02 -9.19
CA VAL A 84 14.09 11.97 -10.52
C VAL A 84 14.02 10.56 -11.09
N LEU A 85 14.32 9.53 -10.30
CA LEU A 85 14.26 8.13 -10.76
C LEU A 85 12.84 7.71 -11.15
N VAL A 86 11.81 8.18 -10.43
CA VAL A 86 10.40 7.97 -10.84
C VAL A 86 10.10 8.67 -12.16
N ALA A 87 10.55 9.89 -12.35
CA ALA A 87 10.37 10.62 -13.62
C ALA A 87 11.06 9.90 -14.79
N VAL A 88 12.28 9.42 -14.57
CA VAL A 88 13.04 8.61 -15.55
C VAL A 88 12.32 7.29 -15.82
N PHE A 89 11.81 6.60 -14.79
CA PHE A 89 10.99 5.41 -14.95
C PHE A 89 9.79 5.66 -15.86
N VAL A 90 8.98 6.69 -15.59
CA VAL A 90 7.82 7.03 -16.42
C VAL A 90 8.21 7.31 -17.87
N TYR A 91 9.34 7.99 -18.08
CA TYR A 91 9.84 8.29 -19.41
C TYR A 91 10.31 7.03 -20.16
N VAL A 92 11.03 6.14 -19.48
CA VAL A 92 11.53 4.87 -20.05
C VAL A 92 10.37 3.89 -20.30
N ASP A 93 9.50 3.71 -19.32
CA ASP A 93 8.38 2.77 -19.38
C ASP A 93 7.44 3.08 -20.54
N ARG A 94 7.19 4.36 -20.83
CA ARG A 94 6.40 4.81 -21.99
C ARG A 94 7.01 4.46 -23.34
N ARG A 95 8.30 4.15 -23.40
CA ARG A 95 9.03 3.89 -24.67
C ARG A 95 9.35 2.43 -24.88
N LEU A 96 9.21 1.61 -23.87
CA LEU A 96 9.49 0.18 -23.95
C LEU A 96 8.28 -0.58 -24.48
N SER A 97 8.53 -1.56 -25.32
CA SER A 97 7.51 -2.51 -25.77
C SER A 97 7.05 -3.44 -24.65
N SER A 98 7.93 -3.69 -23.66
CA SER A 98 7.62 -4.40 -22.42
C SER A 98 7.62 -3.40 -21.29
N ALA A 99 6.44 -2.87 -20.97
CA ALA A 99 6.25 -1.86 -19.94
C ALA A 99 5.66 -2.47 -18.65
N VAL A 100 5.93 -1.83 -17.51
CA VAL A 100 5.32 -2.17 -16.23
C VAL A 100 3.86 -1.73 -16.19
N LEU A 101 3.60 -0.55 -16.73
CA LEU A 101 2.25 0.02 -16.80
C LEU A 101 1.73 -0.14 -18.25
N PRO A 102 0.47 -0.62 -18.42
CA PRO A 102 -0.12 -0.69 -19.75
C PRO A 102 -0.13 0.66 -20.43
N PRO A 103 0.05 0.75 -21.76
CA PRO A 103 0.00 1.99 -22.51
C PRO A 103 -1.23 2.85 -22.23
N SER A 104 -2.40 2.22 -22.04
CA SER A 104 -3.66 2.88 -21.66
C SER A 104 -3.57 3.73 -20.39
N THR A 105 -2.58 3.45 -19.48
CA THR A 105 -2.34 4.26 -18.28
C THR A 105 -1.97 5.70 -18.62
N PHE A 106 -1.31 5.91 -19.73
CA PHE A 106 -0.82 7.22 -20.17
C PHE A 106 -1.80 7.94 -21.13
N GLY A 107 -2.90 7.28 -21.47
CA GLY A 107 -4.00 7.82 -22.25
C GLY A 107 -4.87 8.81 -21.47
N SER A 108 -5.99 9.21 -22.09
CA SER A 108 -7.01 10.08 -21.47
C SER A 108 -7.96 9.33 -20.54
N GLY A 109 -7.88 7.99 -20.53
CA GLY A 109 -8.78 7.10 -19.80
C GLY A 109 -8.65 7.15 -18.27
N PRO A 110 -9.49 6.38 -17.56
CA PRO A 110 -9.54 6.36 -16.10
C PRO A 110 -8.36 5.66 -15.45
N LEU A 111 -7.63 4.81 -16.16
CA LEU A 111 -6.67 3.84 -15.63
C LEU A 111 -5.57 4.52 -14.78
N ARG A 112 -5.07 5.70 -15.20
CA ARG A 112 -4.10 6.48 -14.40
C ARG A 112 -4.64 6.88 -13.03
N TRP A 113 -5.92 7.23 -12.96
CA TRP A 113 -6.56 7.65 -11.71
C TRP A 113 -6.83 6.47 -10.79
N ILE A 114 -7.15 5.32 -11.39
CA ILE A 114 -7.31 4.05 -10.67
C ILE A 114 -5.98 3.65 -10.02
N TYR A 115 -4.88 3.62 -10.77
CA TYR A 115 -3.56 3.30 -10.20
C TYR A 115 -3.07 4.33 -9.20
N LEU A 116 -3.32 5.63 -9.41
CA LEU A 116 -3.01 6.64 -8.41
C LEU A 116 -3.80 6.42 -7.12
N THR A 117 -5.07 6.07 -7.20
CA THR A 117 -5.89 5.78 -6.03
C THR A 117 -5.37 4.54 -5.28
N LEU A 118 -5.12 3.43 -6.01
CA LEU A 118 -4.50 2.23 -5.44
C LEU A 118 -3.17 2.53 -4.75
N GLY A 119 -2.33 3.30 -5.42
CA GLY A 119 -1.01 3.67 -4.91
C GLY A 119 -1.07 4.52 -3.63
N VAL A 120 -1.95 5.52 -3.60
CA VAL A 120 -2.13 6.38 -2.41
C VAL A 120 -2.70 5.58 -1.25
N LEU A 121 -3.73 4.76 -1.48
CA LEU A 121 -4.31 3.90 -0.44
C LEU A 121 -3.24 2.96 0.12
N MET A 122 -2.44 2.33 -0.73
CA MET A 122 -1.39 1.42 -0.32
C MET A 122 -0.28 2.12 0.46
N ALA A 123 0.20 3.26 -0.03
CA ALA A 123 1.21 4.05 0.67
C ALA A 123 0.72 4.50 2.06
N ALA A 124 -0.54 4.91 2.17
CA ALA A 124 -1.13 5.38 3.43
C ALA A 124 -1.22 4.28 4.49
N THR A 125 -1.34 3.00 4.10
CA THR A 125 -1.37 1.88 5.06
C THR A 125 -0.01 1.59 5.69
N MET A 126 1.09 2.07 5.10
CA MET A 126 2.45 1.73 5.56
C MET A 126 2.81 2.31 6.92
N ILE A 127 2.03 3.24 7.46
CA ILE A 127 2.15 3.69 8.85
C ILE A 127 1.97 2.53 9.84
N ASP A 128 1.24 1.49 9.45
CA ASP A 128 1.00 0.31 10.28
C ASP A 128 2.29 -0.37 10.75
N MET A 129 3.36 -0.27 10.00
CA MET A 129 4.69 -0.80 10.38
C MET A 129 5.22 -0.19 11.68
N TYR A 130 4.80 1.03 12.01
CA TYR A 130 5.22 1.75 13.21
C TYR A 130 4.24 1.64 14.38
N VAL A 131 3.02 1.12 14.14
CA VAL A 131 1.99 0.99 15.19
C VAL A 131 2.47 0.17 16.39
N PRO A 132 3.13 -1.00 16.22
CA PRO A 132 3.64 -1.74 17.37
C PRO A 132 4.72 -0.99 18.16
N LEU A 133 5.56 -0.20 17.47
CA LEU A 133 6.58 0.64 18.11
C LEU A 133 5.92 1.73 18.95
N PHE A 134 4.96 2.45 18.37
CA PHE A 134 4.25 3.52 19.08
C PHE A 134 3.41 2.98 20.24
N GLY A 135 2.76 1.83 20.05
CA GLY A 135 2.01 1.15 21.12
C GLY A 135 2.88 0.79 22.31
N GLN A 136 4.07 0.27 22.06
CA GLN A 136 5.02 -0.06 23.14
C GLN A 136 5.62 1.21 23.78
N ARG A 137 5.98 2.22 22.96
CA ARG A 137 6.68 3.42 23.44
C ARG A 137 5.75 4.40 24.17
N LEU A 138 4.53 4.61 23.66
CA LEU A 138 3.62 5.66 24.14
C LEU A 138 2.54 5.13 25.10
N ALA A 139 2.17 3.86 24.99
CA ALA A 139 1.13 3.26 25.83
C ALA A 139 1.64 2.08 26.66
N HIS A 140 2.95 1.82 26.66
CA HIS A 140 3.60 0.74 27.40
C HIS A 140 2.97 -0.64 27.16
N LEU A 141 2.42 -0.86 25.96
CA LEU A 141 1.80 -2.12 25.60
C LEU A 141 2.83 -3.25 25.55
N THR A 142 2.43 -4.42 25.98
CA THR A 142 3.24 -5.63 25.74
C THR A 142 3.40 -5.88 24.24
N PRO A 143 4.46 -6.55 23.78
CA PRO A 143 4.66 -6.85 22.36
C PRO A 143 3.46 -7.55 21.71
N VAL A 144 2.75 -8.41 22.45
CA VAL A 144 1.54 -9.07 21.96
C VAL A 144 0.40 -8.08 21.78
N ALA A 145 0.13 -7.24 22.78
CA ALA A 145 -0.94 -6.24 22.69
C ALA A 145 -0.68 -5.22 21.56
N ALA A 146 0.57 -4.76 21.43
CA ALA A 146 0.99 -3.86 20.36
C ALA A 146 0.85 -4.50 18.96
N GLY A 147 1.16 -5.79 18.84
CA GLY A 147 0.96 -6.56 17.60
C GLY A 147 -0.52 -6.72 17.24
N PHE A 148 -1.41 -6.94 18.23
CA PHE A 148 -2.85 -7.00 18.00
C PHE A 148 -3.43 -5.62 17.66
N LEU A 149 -2.87 -4.54 18.19
CA LEU A 149 -3.27 -3.19 17.81
C LEU A 149 -3.04 -2.95 16.31
N GLY A 150 -1.86 -3.33 15.77
CA GLY A 150 -1.58 -3.28 14.34
C GLY A 150 -2.51 -4.15 13.51
N ALA A 151 -2.93 -5.32 14.03
CA ALA A 151 -3.89 -6.16 13.33
C ALA A 151 -5.26 -5.48 13.07
N GLY A 152 -5.57 -4.39 13.79
CA GLY A 152 -6.79 -3.60 13.60
C GLY A 152 -6.96 -3.12 12.16
N LEU A 153 -5.88 -2.65 11.51
CA LEU A 153 -5.91 -2.24 10.11
C LEU A 153 -6.26 -3.42 9.18
N ALA A 154 -5.61 -4.56 9.36
CA ALA A 154 -5.88 -5.75 8.55
C ALA A 154 -7.32 -6.28 8.74
N ILE A 155 -7.85 -6.24 9.96
CA ILE A 155 -9.24 -6.62 10.26
C ILE A 155 -10.20 -5.66 9.54
N GLY A 156 -9.99 -4.34 9.65
CA GLY A 156 -10.79 -3.34 8.97
C GLY A 156 -10.78 -3.53 7.45
N TRP A 157 -9.60 -3.80 6.87
CA TRP A 157 -9.45 -4.09 5.44
C TRP A 157 -10.28 -5.30 5.03
N THR A 158 -10.09 -6.44 5.70
CA THR A 158 -10.81 -7.68 5.38
C THR A 158 -12.32 -7.50 5.49
N VAL A 159 -12.80 -6.89 6.57
CA VAL A 159 -14.24 -6.63 6.76
C VAL A 159 -14.79 -5.70 5.69
N GLY A 160 -14.07 -4.62 5.37
CA GLY A 160 -14.45 -3.68 4.33
C GLY A 160 -14.50 -4.33 2.95
N GLU A 161 -13.51 -5.15 2.61
CA GLU A 161 -13.41 -5.86 1.34
C GLU A 161 -14.55 -6.87 1.15
N ILE A 162 -14.79 -7.73 2.14
CA ILE A 162 -15.89 -8.70 2.10
C ILE A 162 -17.24 -7.98 2.00
N GLY A 163 -17.45 -6.93 2.80
CA GLY A 163 -18.69 -6.15 2.78
C GLY A 163 -18.94 -5.48 1.44
N SER A 164 -17.92 -4.84 0.87
CA SER A 164 -18.05 -4.12 -0.40
C SER A 164 -18.15 -5.02 -1.62
N ALA A 165 -17.56 -6.20 -1.60
CA ALA A 165 -17.60 -7.16 -2.71
C ALA A 165 -19.04 -7.61 -3.05
N SER A 166 -19.98 -7.47 -2.12
CA SER A 166 -21.41 -7.77 -2.34
C SER A 166 -22.16 -6.68 -3.09
N LEU A 167 -21.57 -5.49 -3.28
CA LEU A 167 -22.22 -4.37 -3.96
C LEU A 167 -22.43 -4.66 -5.45
N ARG A 168 -23.63 -4.35 -5.95
CA ARG A 168 -24.02 -4.59 -7.35
C ARG A 168 -24.34 -3.32 -8.13
N SER A 169 -24.67 -2.23 -7.43
CA SER A 169 -25.03 -0.97 -8.07
C SER A 169 -23.78 -0.19 -8.45
N SER A 170 -23.56 0.07 -9.73
CA SER A 170 -22.42 0.85 -10.26
C SER A 170 -22.34 2.23 -9.59
N ARG A 171 -23.48 2.89 -9.34
CA ARG A 171 -23.52 4.17 -8.65
C ARG A 171 -23.03 4.08 -7.21
N VAL A 172 -23.43 3.05 -6.47
CA VAL A 172 -23.00 2.83 -5.08
C VAL A 172 -21.50 2.52 -5.07
N ILE A 173 -21.04 1.60 -5.94
CA ILE A 173 -19.62 1.26 -6.10
C ILE A 173 -18.81 2.53 -6.39
N GLY A 174 -19.23 3.35 -7.35
CA GLY A 174 -18.55 4.58 -7.69
C GLY A 174 -18.39 5.54 -6.50
N TRP A 175 -19.44 5.71 -5.68
CA TRP A 175 -19.33 6.51 -4.46
C TRP A 175 -18.47 5.86 -3.38
N THR A 176 -18.55 4.54 -3.21
CA THR A 176 -17.73 3.79 -2.27
C THR A 176 -16.24 3.99 -2.58
N VAL A 177 -15.85 3.84 -3.84
CA VAL A 177 -14.48 4.09 -4.29
C VAL A 177 -14.08 5.56 -4.09
N ALA A 178 -14.97 6.49 -4.44
CA ALA A 178 -14.67 7.92 -4.32
C ALA A 178 -14.39 8.35 -2.89
N VAL A 179 -15.17 7.87 -1.91
CA VAL A 179 -15.03 8.28 -0.50
C VAL A 179 -13.98 7.48 0.28
N ALA A 180 -13.51 6.37 -0.25
CA ALA A 180 -12.55 5.48 0.42
C ALA A 180 -11.30 6.20 0.96
N PRO A 181 -10.60 7.07 0.20
CA PRO A 181 -9.46 7.81 0.73
C PRO A 181 -9.82 8.77 1.87
N LEU A 182 -11.06 9.28 1.91
CA LEU A 182 -11.52 10.12 3.03
C LEU A 182 -11.74 9.30 4.29
N VAL A 183 -12.26 8.06 4.17
CA VAL A 183 -12.39 7.14 5.31
C VAL A 183 -11.00 6.81 5.87
N VAL A 184 -10.02 6.53 5.01
CA VAL A 184 -8.61 6.36 5.41
C VAL A 184 -8.09 7.60 6.12
N ALA A 185 -8.30 8.79 5.55
CA ALA A 185 -7.84 10.05 6.12
C ALA A 185 -8.45 10.31 7.51
N ILE A 186 -9.75 10.01 7.71
CA ILE A 186 -10.42 10.14 9.01
C ILE A 186 -9.76 9.18 10.03
N GLY A 187 -9.57 7.91 9.67
CA GLY A 187 -8.93 6.93 10.55
C GLY A 187 -7.52 7.36 10.98
N LEU A 188 -6.71 7.83 10.03
CA LEU A 188 -5.37 8.34 10.30
C LEU A 188 -5.38 9.66 11.09
N THR A 189 -6.37 10.53 10.87
CA THR A 189 -6.54 11.77 11.64
C THR A 189 -6.85 11.46 13.10
N ILE A 190 -7.70 10.47 13.39
CA ILE A 190 -7.92 9.99 14.75
C ILE A 190 -6.59 9.55 15.37
N GLY A 191 -5.77 8.77 14.64
CA GLY A 191 -4.43 8.41 15.07
C GLY A 191 -3.59 9.65 15.39
N ALA A 192 -3.49 10.62 14.47
CA ALA A 192 -2.68 11.83 14.64
C ALA A 192 -3.07 12.66 15.87
N LEU A 193 -4.36 12.78 16.15
CA LEU A 193 -4.89 13.61 17.23
C LEU A 193 -4.84 12.94 18.61
N THR A 194 -4.67 11.63 18.66
CA THR A 194 -4.76 10.85 19.90
C THR A 194 -3.43 10.26 20.36
N GLN A 195 -2.30 10.47 19.63
CA GLN A 195 -0.98 10.03 20.06
C GLN A 195 -0.48 10.95 21.20
N PHE A 196 -0.44 10.42 22.41
CA PHE A 196 0.09 11.09 23.60
C PHE A 196 1.01 10.13 24.36
N GLU A 197 1.94 10.70 25.13
CA GLU A 197 2.74 9.92 26.08
C GLU A 197 1.84 9.40 27.20
N ASP A 198 2.21 8.26 27.77
CA ASP A 198 1.46 7.58 28.82
C ASP A 198 -0.01 7.40 28.45
N ALA A 199 -0.26 6.97 27.18
CA ALA A 199 -1.59 6.89 26.62
C ALA A 199 -2.50 5.96 27.45
N SER A 200 -3.64 6.50 27.87
CA SER A 200 -4.65 5.75 28.58
C SER A 200 -5.30 4.66 27.67
N VAL A 201 -5.95 3.67 28.29
CA VAL A 201 -6.71 2.63 27.57
C VAL A 201 -7.72 3.23 26.59
N GLY A 202 -8.34 4.36 26.94
CA GLY A 202 -9.28 5.05 26.05
C GLY A 202 -8.60 5.59 24.78
N LEU A 203 -7.37 6.11 24.89
CA LEU A 203 -6.59 6.57 23.74
C LEU A 203 -6.15 5.39 22.86
N VAL A 204 -5.72 4.29 23.47
CA VAL A 204 -5.38 3.05 22.73
C VAL A 204 -6.61 2.51 21.98
N ALA A 205 -7.80 2.55 22.59
CA ALA A 205 -9.04 2.19 21.91
C ALA A 205 -9.34 3.12 20.73
N ALA A 206 -9.08 4.44 20.86
CA ALA A 206 -9.21 5.37 19.75
C ALA A 206 -8.22 5.05 18.62
N TRP A 207 -6.98 4.64 18.93
CA TRP A 207 -6.02 4.17 17.90
C TRP A 207 -6.53 2.93 17.18
N ALA A 208 -7.09 1.96 17.92
CA ALA A 208 -7.66 0.77 17.31
C ALA A 208 -8.82 1.10 16.37
N VAL A 209 -9.73 2.01 16.77
CA VAL A 209 -10.82 2.51 15.92
C VAL A 209 -10.27 3.23 14.68
N GLY A 210 -9.26 4.08 14.84
CA GLY A 210 -8.60 4.77 13.73
C GLY A 210 -8.00 3.79 12.72
N LEU A 211 -7.31 2.75 13.20
CA LEU A 211 -6.72 1.70 12.35
C LEU A 211 -7.79 0.86 11.66
N LEU A 212 -8.86 0.47 12.36
CA LEU A 212 -10.00 -0.22 11.76
C LEU A 212 -10.62 0.61 10.63
N LEU A 213 -10.85 1.91 10.85
CA LEU A 213 -11.37 2.81 9.82
C LEU A 213 -10.41 2.94 8.64
N THR A 214 -9.10 3.08 8.91
CA THR A 214 -8.08 3.13 7.87
C THR A 214 -8.12 1.88 6.99
N GLY A 215 -8.12 0.69 7.60
CA GLY A 215 -8.25 -0.56 6.87
C GLY A 215 -9.57 -0.67 6.11
N THR A 216 -10.69 -0.31 6.75
CA THR A 216 -12.01 -0.35 6.10
C THR A 216 -12.03 0.55 4.85
N GLY A 217 -11.44 1.75 4.92
CA GLY A 217 -11.36 2.65 3.78
C GLY A 217 -10.64 2.01 2.59
N VAL A 218 -9.54 1.29 2.82
CA VAL A 218 -8.85 0.55 1.76
C VAL A 218 -9.71 -0.61 1.26
N GLY A 219 -10.23 -1.43 2.18
CA GLY A 219 -10.99 -2.64 1.87
C GLY A 219 -12.22 -2.37 1.01
N ILE A 220 -12.99 -1.31 1.29
CA ILE A 220 -14.19 -1.00 0.51
C ILE A 220 -13.91 -0.60 -0.94
N ALA A 221 -12.72 -0.10 -1.26
CA ALA A 221 -12.36 0.30 -2.61
C ALA A 221 -11.61 -0.78 -3.38
N TRP A 222 -10.86 -1.65 -2.71
CA TRP A 222 -9.89 -2.54 -3.31
C TRP A 222 -10.44 -3.46 -4.39
N PRO A 223 -11.52 -4.24 -4.17
CA PRO A 223 -12.05 -5.15 -5.19
C PRO A 223 -12.55 -4.41 -6.43
N HIS A 224 -13.13 -3.23 -6.23
CA HIS A 224 -13.68 -2.43 -7.31
C HIS A 224 -12.59 -1.76 -8.14
N LEU A 225 -11.56 -1.18 -7.51
CA LEU A 225 -10.42 -0.60 -8.22
C LEU A 225 -9.67 -1.65 -9.02
N SER A 226 -9.50 -2.86 -8.47
CA SER A 226 -8.87 -3.98 -9.16
C SER A 226 -9.68 -4.42 -10.38
N ALA A 227 -11.00 -4.54 -10.22
CA ALA A 227 -11.90 -4.88 -11.33
C ALA A 227 -11.90 -3.78 -12.41
N TRP A 228 -11.93 -2.50 -12.02
CA TRP A 228 -11.88 -1.39 -12.97
C TRP A 228 -10.54 -1.34 -13.72
N ALA A 229 -9.41 -1.56 -13.04
CA ALA A 229 -8.10 -1.56 -13.69
C ALA A 229 -8.02 -2.61 -14.80
N MET A 230 -8.59 -3.79 -14.57
CA MET A 230 -8.63 -4.86 -15.59
C MET A 230 -9.65 -4.60 -16.70
N GLY A 231 -10.73 -3.86 -16.41
CA GLY A 231 -11.81 -3.59 -17.37
C GLY A 231 -11.66 -2.29 -18.17
N CYS A 232 -10.74 -1.38 -17.76
CA CYS A 232 -10.58 -0.07 -18.39
C CYS A 232 -9.33 0.03 -19.29
N VAL A 233 -8.92 -1.07 -19.91
CA VAL A 233 -7.85 -1.07 -20.92
C VAL A 233 -8.43 -0.77 -22.30
N ASP A 234 -7.67 -0.03 -23.13
CA ASP A 234 -8.11 0.33 -24.47
C ASP A 234 -8.07 -0.88 -25.42
N ASP A 235 -7.11 -1.79 -25.23
CA ASP A 235 -6.97 -3.03 -25.96
C ASP A 235 -7.12 -4.23 -25.02
N PRO A 236 -8.04 -5.19 -25.28
CA PRO A 236 -8.16 -6.41 -24.47
C PRO A 236 -6.85 -7.19 -24.31
N ALA A 237 -5.91 -7.08 -25.24
CA ALA A 237 -4.58 -7.69 -25.15
C ALA A 237 -3.73 -7.10 -23.98
N GLU A 238 -4.06 -5.91 -23.49
CA GLU A 238 -3.42 -5.29 -22.32
C GLU A 238 -3.94 -5.83 -20.97
N GLY A 239 -5.02 -6.61 -20.94
CA GLY A 239 -5.66 -7.11 -19.72
C GLY A 239 -4.69 -7.80 -18.75
N PRO A 240 -3.87 -8.77 -19.21
CA PRO A 240 -2.87 -9.42 -18.36
C PRO A 240 -1.82 -8.43 -17.80
N ALA A 241 -1.39 -7.44 -18.59
CA ALA A 241 -0.47 -6.39 -18.15
C ALA A 241 -1.12 -5.49 -17.11
N ALA A 242 -2.39 -5.13 -17.27
CA ALA A 242 -3.14 -4.35 -16.29
C ALA A 242 -3.28 -5.08 -14.95
N ALA A 243 -3.55 -6.40 -14.99
CA ALA A 243 -3.60 -7.22 -13.77
C ALA A 243 -2.25 -7.29 -13.06
N ALA A 244 -1.16 -7.46 -13.79
CA ALA A 244 0.20 -7.46 -13.25
C ALA A 244 0.58 -6.09 -12.67
N ALA A 245 0.16 -5.01 -13.33
CA ALA A 245 0.43 -3.64 -12.90
C ALA A 245 -0.23 -3.32 -11.55
N ILE A 246 -1.40 -3.88 -11.21
CA ILE A 246 -2.03 -3.71 -9.89
C ILE A 246 -1.06 -4.13 -8.79
N ASN A 247 -0.50 -5.35 -8.90
CA ASN A 247 0.46 -5.86 -7.91
C ASN A 247 1.75 -5.02 -7.87
N THR A 248 2.24 -4.57 -9.02
CA THR A 248 3.44 -3.74 -9.09
C THR A 248 3.20 -2.39 -8.44
N VAL A 249 2.07 -1.73 -8.73
CA VAL A 249 1.69 -0.46 -8.09
C VAL A 249 1.57 -0.65 -6.57
N GLN A 250 0.92 -1.74 -6.13
CA GLN A 250 0.78 -2.06 -4.70
C GLN A 250 2.15 -2.17 -4.01
N LEU A 251 3.04 -2.99 -4.54
CA LEU A 251 4.36 -3.24 -3.92
C LEU A 251 5.23 -1.99 -3.93
N ILE A 252 5.28 -1.29 -5.04
CA ILE A 252 6.13 -0.09 -5.20
C ILE A 252 5.60 1.06 -4.34
N CYS A 253 4.31 1.35 -4.39
CA CYS A 253 3.73 2.41 -3.55
C CYS A 253 3.79 2.06 -2.07
N GLY A 254 3.69 0.77 -1.71
CA GLY A 254 3.98 0.27 -0.36
C GLY A 254 5.43 0.55 0.05
N ALA A 255 6.40 0.25 -0.81
CA ALA A 255 7.82 0.54 -0.53
C ALA A 255 8.08 2.05 -0.37
N PHE A 256 7.49 2.90 -1.22
CA PHE A 256 7.55 4.36 -1.06
C PHE A 256 6.89 4.81 0.24
N GLY A 257 5.70 4.28 0.56
CA GLY A 257 5.01 4.58 1.80
C GLY A 257 5.83 4.23 3.03
N ALA A 258 6.43 3.03 3.05
CA ALA A 258 7.31 2.59 4.14
C ALA A 258 8.56 3.50 4.28
N GLY A 259 9.19 3.86 3.17
CA GLY A 259 10.32 4.80 3.15
C GLY A 259 9.94 6.18 3.67
N LEU A 260 8.80 6.72 3.21
CA LEU A 260 8.29 8.02 3.67
C LEU A 260 7.92 7.99 5.16
N ALA A 261 7.34 6.89 5.65
CA ALA A 261 7.08 6.70 7.08
C ALA A 261 8.38 6.79 7.88
N GLY A 262 9.44 6.11 7.42
CA GLY A 262 10.77 6.19 8.02
C GLY A 262 11.34 7.61 8.04
N VAL A 263 11.23 8.33 6.93
CA VAL A 263 11.67 9.74 6.84
C VAL A 263 10.93 10.61 7.85
N VAL A 264 9.59 10.55 7.86
CA VAL A 264 8.79 11.38 8.78
C VAL A 264 9.11 11.07 10.24
N VAL A 265 9.16 9.78 10.59
CA VAL A 265 9.46 9.35 11.96
C VAL A 265 10.85 9.83 12.39
N ASN A 266 11.88 9.62 11.56
CA ASN A 266 13.27 9.97 11.94
C ASN A 266 13.51 11.47 11.98
N VAL A 267 12.97 12.24 11.01
CA VAL A 267 13.14 13.71 10.99
C VAL A 267 12.41 14.39 12.15
N THR A 268 11.33 13.80 12.63
CA THR A 268 10.53 14.39 13.72
C THR A 268 10.82 13.78 15.09
N ASP A 269 11.76 12.82 15.19
CA ASP A 269 12.06 12.14 16.47
C ASP A 269 12.72 13.09 17.46
N ARG A 270 11.97 13.42 18.51
CA ARG A 270 12.40 14.25 19.65
C ARG A 270 12.39 13.48 20.95
N GLY A 271 12.16 12.18 20.91
CA GLY A 271 12.05 11.35 22.08
C GLY A 271 10.65 11.27 22.69
N ASP A 272 9.66 11.94 22.11
CA ASP A 272 8.28 12.08 22.58
C ASP A 272 7.24 11.47 21.60
N ALA A 273 5.97 11.87 21.70
CA ALA A 273 4.89 11.44 20.80
C ALA A 273 4.89 12.16 19.42
N THR A 274 5.79 13.12 19.20
CA THR A 274 5.85 13.94 17.98
C THR A 274 6.00 13.10 16.71
N PRO A 275 6.90 12.10 16.62
CA PRO A 275 7.01 11.25 15.42
C PRO A 275 5.72 10.55 15.05
N ALA A 276 5.02 10.02 16.05
CA ALA A 276 3.75 9.34 15.82
C ALA A 276 2.69 10.29 15.25
N ARG A 277 2.52 11.46 15.87
CA ARG A 277 1.57 12.48 15.41
C ARG A 277 1.84 12.92 13.98
N TRP A 278 3.09 13.26 13.66
CA TRP A 278 3.45 13.70 12.31
C TRP A 278 3.33 12.60 11.28
N ALA A 279 3.69 11.37 11.62
CA ALA A 279 3.54 10.24 10.70
C ALA A 279 2.07 9.99 10.36
N PHE A 280 1.19 9.89 11.36
CA PHE A 280 -0.25 9.75 11.13
C PHE A 280 -0.83 10.96 10.38
N ALA A 281 -0.45 12.20 10.72
CA ALA A 281 -0.92 13.41 10.04
C ALA A 281 -0.47 13.47 8.57
N PHE A 282 0.78 13.13 8.29
CA PHE A 282 1.31 13.06 6.93
C PHE A 282 0.52 12.11 6.05
N PHE A 283 0.28 10.89 6.52
CA PHE A 283 -0.49 9.92 5.77
C PHE A 283 -1.97 10.24 5.69
N ALA A 284 -2.55 10.91 6.70
CA ALA A 284 -3.90 11.46 6.63
C ALA A 284 -4.04 12.48 5.50
N LEU A 285 -3.08 13.40 5.38
CA LEU A 285 -3.05 14.39 4.29
C LEU A 285 -2.84 13.73 2.92
N LEU A 286 -1.95 12.74 2.84
CA LEU A 286 -1.74 11.97 1.61
C LEU A 286 -3.02 11.26 1.18
N ALA A 287 -3.72 10.60 2.10
CA ALA A 287 -4.98 9.94 1.82
C ALA A 287 -6.08 10.95 1.42
N ALA A 288 -6.18 12.08 2.12
CA ALA A 288 -7.12 13.15 1.77
C ALA A 288 -6.86 13.69 0.35
N ALA A 289 -5.59 13.90 -0.03
CA ALA A 289 -5.23 14.28 -1.40
C ALA A 289 -5.62 13.20 -2.42
N GLY A 290 -5.56 11.93 -2.03
CA GLY A 290 -6.00 10.80 -2.83
C GLY A 290 -7.48 10.84 -3.23
N PHE A 291 -8.31 11.58 -2.49
CA PHE A 291 -9.71 11.81 -2.87
C PHE A 291 -9.86 12.42 -4.26
N ILE A 292 -8.93 13.28 -4.68
CA ILE A 292 -8.96 13.87 -6.03
C ILE A 292 -8.80 12.77 -7.09
N ALA A 293 -7.91 11.81 -6.86
CA ALA A 293 -7.68 10.71 -7.79
C ALA A 293 -8.89 9.76 -7.84
N SER A 294 -9.43 9.38 -6.68
CA SER A 294 -10.58 8.46 -6.61
C SER A 294 -11.85 9.07 -7.19
N PHE A 295 -12.08 10.37 -6.98
CA PHE A 295 -13.20 11.08 -7.57
C PHE A 295 -13.10 11.14 -9.10
N ARG A 296 -11.89 11.37 -9.64
CA ARG A 296 -11.64 11.34 -11.09
C ARG A 296 -11.72 9.94 -11.68
N ALA A 297 -11.26 8.92 -10.96
CA ALA A 297 -11.42 7.52 -11.38
C ALA A 297 -12.91 7.17 -11.55
N ARG A 298 -13.74 7.55 -10.58
CA ARG A 298 -15.19 7.38 -10.65
C ARG A 298 -15.82 8.13 -11.84
N ALA A 299 -15.53 9.45 -11.96
CA ALA A 299 -16.15 10.27 -13.01
C ALA A 299 -15.85 9.74 -14.43
N ALA A 300 -14.68 9.15 -14.63
CA ALA A 300 -14.29 8.57 -15.90
C ALA A 300 -14.92 7.18 -16.14
N SER A 301 -15.21 6.39 -15.09
CA SER A 301 -15.94 5.13 -15.22
C SER A 301 -17.44 5.36 -15.51
N ASP A 302 -18.04 6.41 -14.95
CA ASP A 302 -19.44 6.79 -15.22
C ASP A 302 -19.64 7.30 -16.69
N ALA A 303 -18.58 7.83 -17.32
CA ALA A 303 -18.64 8.32 -18.71
C ALA A 303 -18.45 7.23 -19.76
N GLY A 304 -17.95 6.04 -19.38
CA GLY A 304 -17.73 4.91 -20.26
C GLY A 304 -18.82 3.82 -20.19
N SER A 305 -19.77 3.95 -19.27
CA SER A 305 -20.96 3.08 -19.12
C SER A 305 -22.20 3.69 -19.76
#